data_2c11a31982427b6996df91e3c89c7092
#
_entry.id   2c11a31982427b6996df91e3c89c7092
#
_cell.length_a   1.000
_cell.length_b   1.000
_cell.length_c   1.000
_cell.angle_alpha   90.00
_cell.angle_beta   90.00
_cell.angle_gamma   90.00
#
_symmetry.space_group_name_H-M   'P 1'
#
loop_
_entity.id
_entity.type
_entity.pdbx_description
1 polymer ?
#
loop_
_entity_poly.entity_id
_entity_poly.type
_entity_poly.pdbx_seq_one_letter_code
_entity_poly.pdbx_strand_id
1 'polypeptide(L)'
;MEISKEQIAKMAESYKKAETQHVAQRAVTKNGILESAESVEVLKRMSPKNFAFSIDVDDQAVANQKMSGRCWMFACLNVLRFHIEKELDLPKGTFELSQAYLAFFNKLERAAWFLEHVVATADKPLDDREVDWLFTTPMADGGDWDMVCALVKKYGGGLVCLTLDDE
;
A
#
# COMPACT_ATOMS: atom_id res chain seq x y z
N MET A 1 -22.59 4.22 38.26
CA MET A 1 -21.68 3.94 39.39
C MET A 1 -20.87 5.21 39.59
N GLU A 2 -20.98 5.89 40.71
CA GLU A 2 -20.29 7.15 40.98
C GLU A 2 -19.05 6.85 41.83
N ILE A 3 -17.89 7.36 41.40
CA ILE A 3 -16.62 7.15 42.10
C ILE A 3 -16.56 8.15 43.27
N SER A 4 -16.41 7.66 44.49
CA SER A 4 -16.36 8.52 45.68
C SER A 4 -14.99 9.24 45.80
N LYS A 5 -14.99 10.39 46.50
CA LYS A 5 -13.75 11.14 46.79
C LYS A 5 -12.70 10.29 47.55
N GLU A 6 -13.17 9.40 48.44
CA GLU A 6 -12.31 8.48 49.18
C GLU A 6 -11.64 7.45 48.25
N GLN A 7 -12.38 6.92 47.25
CA GLN A 7 -11.81 6.04 46.25
C GLN A 7 -10.74 6.72 45.42
N ILE A 8 -10.97 7.98 45.00
CA ILE A 8 -9.98 8.78 44.26
C ILE A 8 -8.75 9.00 45.11
N ALA A 9 -8.89 9.38 46.38
CA ALA A 9 -7.76 9.58 47.29
C ALA A 9 -6.92 8.30 47.50
N LYS A 10 -7.59 7.15 47.65
CA LYS A 10 -6.93 5.85 47.77
C LYS A 10 -6.17 5.43 46.53
N MET A 11 -6.74 5.69 45.32
CA MET A 11 -6.08 5.46 44.04
C MET A 11 -4.85 6.37 43.89
N ALA A 12 -4.95 7.64 44.25
CA ALA A 12 -3.84 8.60 44.18
C ALA A 12 -2.69 8.22 45.12
N GLU A 13 -3.00 7.71 46.33
CA GLU A 13 -1.99 7.26 47.28
C GLU A 13 -1.31 5.96 46.80
N SER A 14 -2.07 5.03 46.26
CA SER A 14 -1.53 3.81 45.64
C SER A 14 -0.60 4.14 44.47
N TYR A 15 -1.00 5.09 43.62
CA TYR A 15 -0.20 5.53 42.47
C TYR A 15 1.13 6.17 42.94
N LYS A 16 1.10 7.03 43.95
CA LYS A 16 2.33 7.66 44.50
C LYS A 16 3.39 6.65 44.98
N LYS A 17 2.97 5.46 45.41
CA LYS A 17 3.87 4.38 45.88
C LYS A 17 4.40 3.49 44.76
N ALA A 18 3.88 3.63 43.52
CA ALA A 18 4.19 2.75 42.40
C ALA A 18 5.28 3.35 41.49
N GLU A 19 6.54 3.26 41.90
CA GLU A 19 7.69 3.84 41.17
C GLU A 19 7.79 3.35 39.72
N THR A 20 7.55 2.07 39.49
CA THR A 20 7.56 1.49 38.13
C THR A 20 6.50 2.11 37.22
N GLN A 21 5.33 2.43 37.75
CA GLN A 21 4.26 3.11 36.98
C GLN A 21 4.64 4.55 36.63
N HIS A 22 5.37 5.25 37.49
CA HIS A 22 5.89 6.58 37.19
C HIS A 22 6.91 6.56 36.03
N VAL A 23 7.79 5.56 36.02
CA VAL A 23 8.75 5.39 34.91
C VAL A 23 8.02 5.08 33.61
N ALA A 24 7.07 4.15 33.63
CA ALA A 24 6.24 3.82 32.47
C ALA A 24 5.46 5.04 31.95
N GLN A 25 4.84 5.80 32.84
CA GLN A 25 4.11 7.02 32.47
C GLN A 25 5.04 8.04 31.79
N ARG A 26 6.23 8.27 32.34
CA ARG A 26 7.20 9.21 31.75
C ARG A 26 7.67 8.73 30.38
N ALA A 27 7.91 7.43 30.20
CA ALA A 27 8.30 6.85 28.94
C ALA A 27 7.20 7.04 27.87
N VAL A 28 5.94 6.73 28.22
CA VAL A 28 4.79 6.89 27.34
C VAL A 28 4.54 8.37 27.01
N THR A 29 4.66 9.28 28.00
CA THR A 29 4.45 10.72 27.79
C THR A 29 5.51 11.31 26.85
N LYS A 30 6.76 10.81 26.95
CA LYS A 30 7.88 11.32 26.15
C LYS A 30 7.92 10.75 24.73
N ASN A 31 7.67 9.45 24.59
CA ASN A 31 7.91 8.72 23.33
C ASN A 31 6.61 8.35 22.59
N GLY A 32 5.44 8.47 23.24
CA GLY A 32 4.18 7.95 22.71
C GLY A 32 3.89 6.50 23.12
N ILE A 33 2.63 6.10 23.00
CA ILE A 33 2.18 4.77 23.42
C ILE A 33 2.78 3.66 22.54
N LEU A 34 2.74 3.84 21.23
CA LEU A 34 3.19 2.82 20.28
C LEU A 34 4.68 2.52 20.47
N GLU A 35 5.53 3.54 20.46
CA GLU A 35 6.97 3.40 20.61
C GLU A 35 7.37 2.84 21.98
N SER A 36 6.63 3.18 23.05
CA SER A 36 6.87 2.66 24.40
C SER A 36 6.39 1.22 24.60
N ALA A 37 5.42 0.77 23.79
CA ALA A 37 4.89 -0.59 23.84
C ALA A 37 5.67 -1.58 22.95
N GLU A 38 6.54 -1.08 22.06
CA GLU A 38 7.34 -1.94 21.20
C GLU A 38 8.37 -2.76 21.98
N SER A 39 8.34 -4.08 21.76
CA SER A 39 9.33 -4.98 22.34
C SER A 39 10.61 -4.95 21.53
N VAL A 40 11.74 -4.59 22.15
CA VAL A 40 13.06 -4.60 21.53
C VAL A 40 13.43 -5.98 20.97
N GLU A 41 12.98 -7.05 21.63
CA GLU A 41 13.20 -8.43 21.19
C GLU A 41 12.43 -8.72 19.89
N VAL A 42 11.16 -8.27 19.81
CA VAL A 42 10.36 -8.40 18.61
C VAL A 42 10.95 -7.57 17.45
N LEU A 43 11.34 -6.33 17.73
CA LEU A 43 11.99 -5.46 16.73
C LEU A 43 13.26 -6.08 16.16
N LYS A 44 14.12 -6.65 17.03
CA LYS A 44 15.34 -7.34 16.57
C LYS A 44 15.01 -8.55 15.69
N ARG A 45 14.00 -9.32 16.06
CA ARG A 45 13.57 -10.51 15.32
C ARG A 45 12.89 -10.16 14.00
N MET A 46 12.16 -9.05 13.96
CA MET A 46 11.48 -8.54 12.76
C MET A 46 12.32 -7.57 11.92
N SER A 47 13.61 -7.37 12.30
CA SER A 47 14.50 -6.53 11.49
C SER A 47 14.68 -7.14 10.10
N PRO A 48 14.59 -6.35 9.02
CA PRO A 48 14.78 -6.83 7.65
C PRO A 48 16.10 -7.59 7.44
N LYS A 49 17.11 -7.30 8.25
CA LYS A 49 18.42 -8.00 8.22
C LYS A 49 18.38 -9.42 8.79
N ASN A 50 17.35 -9.75 9.57
CA ASN A 50 17.21 -11.03 10.27
C ASN A 50 16.08 -11.89 9.72
N PHE A 51 15.36 -11.44 8.67
CA PHE A 51 14.36 -12.25 8.03
C PHE A 51 15.04 -13.36 7.23
N ALA A 52 14.82 -14.61 7.67
CA ALA A 52 15.10 -15.79 6.88
C ALA A 52 13.78 -16.21 6.20
N PHE A 53 13.65 -15.91 4.92
CA PHE A 53 12.55 -16.42 4.11
C PHE A 53 12.88 -17.83 3.62
N SER A 54 11.88 -18.71 3.59
CA SER A 54 12.04 -20.05 3.00
C SER A 54 12.13 -20.00 1.47
N ILE A 55 11.59 -18.92 0.89
CA ILE A 55 11.66 -18.63 -0.55
C ILE A 55 12.05 -17.16 -0.67
N ASP A 56 13.21 -16.92 -1.27
CA ASP A 56 13.70 -15.59 -1.60
C ASP A 56 13.56 -15.39 -3.12
N VAL A 57 12.68 -14.46 -3.48
CA VAL A 57 12.49 -14.01 -4.86
C VAL A 57 13.29 -12.73 -5.02
N ASP A 58 14.58 -12.88 -5.27
CA ASP A 58 15.46 -11.74 -5.54
C ASP A 58 15.15 -11.16 -6.93
N ASP A 59 14.47 -10.01 -6.91
CA ASP A 59 14.24 -9.19 -8.08
C ASP A 59 15.16 -7.97 -8.01
N GLN A 60 16.31 -8.07 -8.65
CA GLN A 60 17.42 -7.11 -8.52
C GLN A 60 17.08 -5.70 -8.98
N ALA A 61 16.08 -5.51 -9.83
CA ALA A 61 15.70 -4.19 -10.35
C ALA A 61 14.39 -3.70 -9.72
N VAL A 62 14.49 -2.70 -8.87
CA VAL A 62 13.32 -2.04 -8.27
C VAL A 62 12.88 -0.87 -9.14
N ALA A 63 11.73 -1.00 -9.78
CA ALA A 63 11.10 0.09 -10.50
C ALA A 63 10.48 1.12 -9.52
N ASN A 64 10.79 2.40 -9.72
CA ASN A 64 10.31 3.47 -8.84
C ASN A 64 9.06 4.12 -9.41
N GLN A 65 7.93 4.00 -8.72
CA GLN A 65 6.65 4.63 -9.11
C GLN A 65 6.65 6.15 -8.93
N LYS A 66 7.66 6.72 -8.26
CA LYS A 66 7.72 8.14 -7.88
C LYS A 66 6.48 8.57 -7.11
N MET A 67 5.83 9.68 -7.49
CA MET A 67 4.65 10.24 -6.81
C MET A 67 3.33 9.77 -7.42
N SER A 68 3.30 8.64 -8.13
CA SER A 68 2.05 8.10 -8.69
C SER A 68 1.42 7.05 -7.77
N GLY A 69 0.08 6.94 -7.75
CA GLY A 69 -0.65 5.90 -7.01
C GLY A 69 -0.72 4.55 -7.73
N ARG A 70 0.35 4.12 -8.43
CA ARG A 70 0.40 2.92 -9.28
C ARG A 70 1.09 1.73 -8.64
N CYS A 71 1.28 1.72 -7.32
CA CYS A 71 1.96 0.63 -6.58
C CYS A 71 1.37 -0.75 -6.88
N TRP A 72 0.05 -0.87 -6.99
CA TRP A 72 -0.66 -2.09 -7.33
C TRP A 72 -0.26 -2.66 -8.71
N MET A 73 -0.03 -1.78 -9.67
CA MET A 73 0.40 -2.12 -11.03
C MET A 73 1.86 -2.55 -11.05
N PHE A 74 2.74 -1.81 -10.37
CA PHE A 74 4.15 -2.14 -10.21
C PHE A 74 4.35 -3.49 -9.53
N ALA A 75 3.61 -3.76 -8.46
CA ALA A 75 3.68 -5.03 -7.75
C ALA A 75 3.31 -6.22 -8.65
N CYS A 76 2.20 -6.12 -9.41
CA CYS A 76 1.79 -7.16 -10.34
C CYS A 76 2.82 -7.38 -11.45
N LEU A 77 3.31 -6.32 -12.06
CA LEU A 77 4.27 -6.41 -13.16
C LEU A 77 5.62 -7.00 -12.71
N ASN A 78 6.04 -6.73 -11.48
CA ASN A 78 7.22 -7.37 -10.89
C ASN A 78 7.04 -8.89 -10.75
N VAL A 79 5.86 -9.33 -10.28
CA VAL A 79 5.55 -10.77 -10.20
C VAL A 79 5.56 -11.43 -11.58
N LEU A 80 4.94 -10.79 -12.56
CA LEU A 80 4.91 -11.29 -13.94
C LEU A 80 6.32 -11.34 -14.54
N ARG A 81 7.13 -10.30 -14.32
CA ARG A 81 8.53 -10.25 -14.78
C ARG A 81 9.32 -11.43 -14.24
N PHE A 82 9.26 -11.68 -12.93
CA PHE A 82 9.93 -12.81 -12.31
C PHE A 82 9.55 -14.16 -12.96
N HIS A 83 8.27 -14.37 -13.22
CA HIS A 83 7.81 -15.61 -13.86
C HIS A 83 8.27 -15.72 -15.31
N ILE A 84 8.24 -14.62 -16.07
CA ILE A 84 8.68 -14.60 -17.47
C ILE A 84 10.19 -14.84 -17.57
N GLU A 85 11.00 -14.17 -16.76
CA GLU A 85 12.45 -14.37 -16.71
C GLU A 85 12.81 -15.82 -16.41
N LYS A 86 12.08 -16.44 -15.47
CA LYS A 86 12.26 -17.85 -15.11
C LYS A 86 11.83 -18.83 -16.22
N GLU A 87 10.70 -18.58 -16.86
CA GLU A 87 10.15 -19.42 -17.93
C GLU A 87 11.02 -19.39 -19.19
N LEU A 88 11.55 -18.21 -19.52
CA LEU A 88 12.33 -17.98 -20.72
C LEU A 88 13.84 -18.08 -20.49
N ASP A 89 14.27 -18.42 -19.27
CA ASP A 89 15.69 -18.52 -18.86
C ASP A 89 16.47 -17.22 -19.19
N LEU A 90 15.84 -16.07 -18.94
CA LEU A 90 16.46 -14.75 -19.19
C LEU A 90 17.34 -14.36 -18.00
N PRO A 91 18.44 -13.63 -18.26
CA PRO A 91 19.22 -13.05 -17.18
C PRO A 91 18.38 -12.09 -16.35
N LYS A 92 18.55 -12.09 -15.03
CA LYS A 92 17.81 -11.22 -14.12
C LYS A 92 18.01 -9.75 -14.46
N GLY A 93 16.91 -9.00 -14.49
CA GLY A 93 16.94 -7.55 -14.72
C GLY A 93 17.14 -7.12 -16.18
N THR A 94 17.16 -8.05 -17.12
CA THR A 94 17.26 -7.74 -18.57
C THR A 94 15.92 -7.46 -19.23
N PHE A 95 14.83 -7.67 -18.48
CA PHE A 95 13.47 -7.57 -19.01
C PHE A 95 12.59 -6.72 -18.09
N GLU A 96 11.82 -5.83 -18.65
CA GLU A 96 10.85 -5.01 -17.92
C GLU A 96 9.52 -4.92 -18.67
N LEU A 97 8.41 -4.96 -17.92
CA LEU A 97 7.07 -4.72 -18.41
C LEU A 97 6.70 -3.25 -18.26
N SER A 98 5.99 -2.69 -19.25
CA SER A 98 5.64 -1.28 -19.29
C SER A 98 4.51 -0.93 -18.32
N GLN A 99 4.85 -0.27 -17.22
CA GLN A 99 3.88 0.31 -16.30
C GLN A 99 3.07 1.44 -16.97
N ALA A 100 3.69 2.18 -17.89
CA ALA A 100 3.02 3.27 -18.62
C ALA A 100 1.93 2.73 -19.56
N TYR A 101 2.17 1.59 -20.18
CA TYR A 101 1.21 0.92 -21.07
C TYR A 101 -0.08 0.57 -20.31
N LEU A 102 0.02 -0.16 -19.21
CA LEU A 102 -1.15 -0.52 -18.40
C LEU A 102 -1.81 0.71 -17.76
N ALA A 103 -1.04 1.71 -17.35
CA ALA A 103 -1.57 2.96 -16.82
C ALA A 103 -2.43 3.70 -17.85
N PHE A 104 -2.01 3.72 -19.11
CA PHE A 104 -2.81 4.29 -20.19
C PHE A 104 -4.18 3.60 -20.31
N PHE A 105 -4.19 2.27 -20.39
CA PHE A 105 -5.46 1.54 -20.52
C PHE A 105 -6.31 1.63 -19.27
N ASN A 106 -5.71 1.66 -18.08
CA ASN A 106 -6.44 1.93 -16.84
C ASN A 106 -7.14 3.29 -16.88
N LYS A 107 -6.47 4.33 -17.35
CA LYS A 107 -7.10 5.65 -17.49
C LYS A 107 -8.21 5.65 -18.54
N LEU A 108 -8.03 4.95 -19.63
CA LEU A 108 -9.05 4.81 -20.68
C LEU A 108 -10.32 4.09 -20.16
N GLU A 109 -10.15 2.97 -19.45
CA GLU A 109 -11.27 2.24 -18.84
C GLU A 109 -12.01 3.07 -17.78
N ARG A 110 -11.27 3.78 -16.94
CA ARG A 110 -11.87 4.68 -15.94
C ARG A 110 -12.62 5.83 -16.57
N ALA A 111 -12.07 6.42 -17.63
CA ALA A 111 -12.76 7.49 -18.36
C ALA A 111 -14.05 7.00 -19.00
N ALA A 112 -14.03 5.84 -19.65
CA ALA A 112 -15.22 5.24 -20.23
C ALA A 112 -16.27 4.95 -19.15
N TRP A 113 -15.88 4.31 -18.06
CA TRP A 113 -16.77 4.03 -16.94
C TRP A 113 -17.36 5.30 -16.33
N PHE A 114 -16.54 6.34 -16.12
CA PHE A 114 -16.98 7.62 -15.59
C PHE A 114 -18.04 8.27 -16.50
N LEU A 115 -17.78 8.34 -17.81
CA LEU A 115 -18.71 8.94 -18.76
C LEU A 115 -20.03 8.17 -18.84
N GLU A 116 -19.99 6.85 -18.83
CA GLU A 116 -21.20 6.02 -18.81
C GLU A 116 -22.05 6.29 -17.55
N HIS A 117 -21.40 6.42 -16.38
CA HIS A 117 -22.09 6.70 -15.11
C HIS A 117 -22.62 8.13 -15.02
N VAL A 118 -21.90 9.11 -15.59
CA VAL A 118 -22.40 10.48 -15.70
C VAL A 118 -23.68 10.52 -16.56
N VAL A 119 -23.70 9.80 -17.67
CA VAL A 119 -24.91 9.70 -18.51
C VAL A 119 -26.04 8.96 -17.79
N ALA A 120 -25.71 7.87 -17.10
CA ALA A 120 -26.71 7.08 -16.35
C ALA A 120 -27.32 7.84 -15.14
N THR A 121 -26.61 8.84 -14.62
CA THR A 121 -27.07 9.65 -13.48
C THR A 121 -27.51 11.07 -13.89
N ALA A 122 -27.67 11.35 -15.18
CA ALA A 122 -27.98 12.69 -15.68
C ALA A 122 -29.33 13.25 -15.18
N ASP A 123 -30.26 12.38 -14.82
CA ASP A 123 -31.58 12.76 -14.28
C ASP A 123 -31.55 13.03 -12.77
N LYS A 124 -30.43 12.78 -12.08
CA LYS A 124 -30.30 12.97 -10.65
C LYS A 124 -29.86 14.41 -10.32
N PRO A 125 -30.29 14.97 -9.18
CA PRO A 125 -29.82 16.29 -8.75
C PRO A 125 -28.33 16.26 -8.41
N LEU A 126 -27.65 17.42 -8.50
CA LEU A 126 -26.21 17.54 -8.25
C LEU A 126 -25.79 17.22 -6.81
N ASP A 127 -26.69 17.32 -5.86
CA ASP A 127 -26.50 16.98 -4.45
C ASP A 127 -26.85 15.51 -4.13
N ASP A 128 -27.20 14.71 -5.15
CA ASP A 128 -27.33 13.26 -4.98
C ASP A 128 -25.98 12.64 -4.59
N ARG A 129 -26.01 11.74 -3.62
CA ARG A 129 -24.80 11.12 -3.06
C ARG A 129 -23.95 10.38 -4.09
N GLU A 130 -24.59 9.76 -5.09
CA GLU A 130 -23.88 9.05 -6.15
C GLU A 130 -23.22 10.01 -7.14
N VAL A 131 -23.93 11.10 -7.48
CA VAL A 131 -23.39 12.16 -8.34
C VAL A 131 -22.19 12.84 -7.68
N ASP A 132 -22.33 13.26 -6.42
CA ASP A 132 -21.24 13.86 -5.66
C ASP A 132 -20.02 12.94 -5.59
N TRP A 133 -20.22 11.64 -5.33
CA TRP A 133 -19.15 10.66 -5.30
C TRP A 133 -18.45 10.52 -6.65
N LEU A 134 -19.19 10.45 -7.76
CA LEU A 134 -18.64 10.38 -9.12
C LEU A 134 -17.71 11.55 -9.43
N PHE A 135 -18.12 12.77 -9.05
CA PHE A 135 -17.33 13.97 -9.33
C PHE A 135 -16.19 14.22 -8.35
N THR A 136 -16.21 13.61 -7.17
CA THR A 136 -15.14 13.75 -6.17
C THR A 136 -13.86 13.03 -6.60
N THR A 137 -13.94 11.86 -7.23
CA THR A 137 -12.77 11.06 -7.59
C THR A 137 -12.86 10.41 -8.98
N PRO A 138 -13.05 11.19 -10.05
CA PRO A 138 -13.34 10.64 -11.38
C PRO A 138 -12.20 9.82 -11.98
N MET A 139 -10.95 10.15 -11.67
CA MET A 139 -9.74 9.60 -12.31
C MET A 139 -8.62 9.25 -11.32
N ALA A 140 -8.98 8.63 -10.19
CA ALA A 140 -8.00 8.21 -9.20
C ALA A 140 -6.94 7.24 -9.78
N ASP A 141 -5.72 7.26 -9.21
CA ASP A 141 -4.62 6.37 -9.65
C ASP A 141 -4.62 5.03 -8.92
N GLY A 142 -5.20 4.97 -7.72
CA GLY A 142 -5.28 3.77 -6.90
C GLY A 142 -6.01 2.63 -7.60
N GLY A 143 -5.72 1.39 -7.21
CA GLY A 143 -6.36 0.19 -7.72
C GLY A 143 -5.98 -1.02 -6.88
N ASP A 144 -6.47 -2.18 -7.29
CA ASP A 144 -6.30 -3.45 -6.61
C ASP A 144 -5.83 -4.56 -7.56
N TRP A 145 -5.71 -5.76 -7.00
CA TRP A 145 -5.27 -6.93 -7.72
C TRP A 145 -6.21 -7.34 -8.86
N ASP A 146 -7.52 -7.29 -8.62
CA ASP A 146 -8.51 -7.70 -9.63
C ASP A 146 -8.51 -6.76 -10.82
N MET A 147 -8.32 -5.46 -10.57
CA MET A 147 -8.20 -4.45 -11.63
C MET A 147 -6.99 -4.71 -12.53
N VAL A 148 -5.81 -4.98 -11.96
CA VAL A 148 -4.62 -5.25 -12.78
C VAL A 148 -4.75 -6.57 -13.52
N CYS A 149 -5.34 -7.59 -12.92
CA CYS A 149 -5.62 -8.85 -13.59
C CYS A 149 -6.56 -8.66 -14.79
N ALA A 150 -7.61 -7.85 -14.63
CA ALA A 150 -8.53 -7.52 -15.74
C ALA A 150 -7.82 -6.78 -16.88
N LEU A 151 -6.98 -5.79 -16.55
CA LEU A 151 -6.19 -5.05 -17.53
C LEU A 151 -5.22 -5.95 -18.29
N VAL A 152 -4.46 -6.79 -17.58
CA VAL A 152 -3.50 -7.72 -18.20
C VAL A 152 -4.21 -8.74 -19.09
N LYS A 153 -5.35 -9.29 -18.66
CA LYS A 153 -6.17 -10.21 -19.47
C LYS A 153 -6.70 -9.56 -20.74
N LYS A 154 -7.10 -8.28 -20.66
CA LYS A 154 -7.72 -7.57 -21.79
C LYS A 154 -6.69 -6.99 -22.76
N TYR A 155 -5.59 -6.45 -22.25
CA TYR A 155 -4.63 -5.66 -23.02
C TYR A 155 -3.22 -6.25 -23.08
N GLY A 156 -2.94 -7.28 -22.30
CA GLY A 156 -1.59 -7.83 -22.16
C GLY A 156 -0.70 -6.98 -21.23
N GLY A 157 0.56 -7.44 -21.02
CA GLY A 157 1.51 -6.81 -20.10
C GLY A 157 2.27 -5.60 -20.67
N GLY A 158 2.24 -5.37 -21.97
CA GLY A 158 3.05 -4.37 -22.65
C GLY A 158 4.56 -4.59 -22.45
N LEU A 159 5.30 -4.80 -23.52
CA LEU A 159 6.76 -4.95 -23.48
C LEU A 159 7.42 -3.57 -23.53
N VAL A 160 8.37 -3.30 -22.61
CA VAL A 160 9.41 -2.31 -22.86
C VAL A 160 10.55 -3.07 -23.55
N CYS A 161 10.86 -2.70 -24.77
CA CYS A 161 12.08 -3.17 -25.39
C CYS A 161 13.23 -2.49 -24.63
N LEU A 162 13.91 -3.23 -23.75
CA LEU A 162 15.22 -2.80 -23.29
C LEU A 162 16.13 -2.91 -24.49
N THR A 163 16.62 -1.78 -24.97
CA THR A 163 17.78 -1.76 -25.86
C THR A 163 18.90 -2.44 -25.08
N LEU A 164 19.30 -3.62 -25.54
CA LEU A 164 20.61 -4.16 -25.20
C LEU A 164 21.58 -3.09 -25.70
N ASP A 165 22.24 -2.39 -24.78
CA ASP A 165 23.35 -1.54 -25.12
C ASP A 165 24.39 -2.46 -25.78
N ASP A 166 24.53 -2.33 -27.07
CA ASP A 166 25.59 -2.98 -27.82
C ASP A 166 26.96 -2.50 -27.27
N GLU A 167 27.68 -3.39 -26.60
CA GLU A 167 29.08 -3.21 -26.28
C GLU A 167 29.94 -3.23 -27.58
#